data_f91247f972a1fb23c8bb5a35a5088b4d
#
_entry.id   f91247f972a1fb23c8bb5a35a5088b4d
#
_cell.length_a   1.000
_cell.length_b   1.000
_cell.length_c   1.000
_cell.angle_alpha   90.00
_cell.angle_beta   90.00
_cell.angle_gamma   90.00
#
_symmetry.space_group_name_H-M   'P 1'
#
loop_
_entity.id
_entity.type
_entity.pdbx_description
1 polymer ?
#
loop_
_entity_poly.entity_id
_entity_poly.type
_entity_poly.pdbx_seq_one_letter_code
_entity_poly.pdbx_strand_id
1 'polypeptide(L)'
;MLRSCIVSFVAGLFLFNASVFGQQAVPGTVAPAKEHDHAEHGPHNGDLVEIGKEEYHAEIVVDEAKKQMVVYLLDKEVKGYVAIDSPFVAVNLLISGKPVQIKLKAAPQAVDQKGFSSCFGAASPELIDALHNPKSEPKLALKIRNKSYSVKIAHDHDHAGHDHPAPAKKK
;
A
#
# COMPACT_ATOMS: atom_id res chain seq x y z
N MET A 1 11.29 6.49 61.59
CA MET A 1 12.61 5.88 61.83
C MET A 1 13.52 6.23 60.65
N LEU A 2 14.41 7.13 60.93
CA LEU A 2 15.34 7.75 59.95
C LEU A 2 16.57 6.84 59.84
N ARG A 3 16.97 6.45 58.65
CA ARG A 3 18.32 5.89 58.41
C ARG A 3 18.98 6.59 57.25
N SER A 4 19.84 7.49 57.63
CA SER A 4 20.85 8.16 56.83
C SER A 4 21.92 7.14 56.36
N CYS A 5 22.30 7.12 55.08
CA CYS A 5 23.52 6.51 54.62
C CYS A 5 24.30 7.52 53.78
N ILE A 6 25.40 7.92 54.34
CA ILE A 6 26.47 8.75 53.78
C ILE A 6 27.22 7.88 52.76
N VAL A 7 27.44 8.36 51.55
CA VAL A 7 28.35 7.74 50.58
C VAL A 7 29.46 8.72 50.22
N SER A 8 30.64 8.24 50.44
CA SER A 8 31.94 8.91 50.21
C SER A 8 32.21 9.29 48.75
N PHE A 9 32.74 10.48 48.64
CA PHE A 9 33.31 11.03 47.41
C PHE A 9 34.77 10.48 47.26
N VAL A 10 35.05 9.80 46.15
CA VAL A 10 36.42 9.49 45.70
C VAL A 10 36.64 10.26 44.40
N ALA A 11 37.50 11.27 44.51
CA ALA A 11 38.00 12.04 43.39
C ALA A 11 39.15 11.25 42.70
N GLY A 12 38.89 10.77 41.49
CA GLY A 12 39.89 10.15 40.60
C GLY A 12 40.28 11.14 39.49
N LEU A 13 41.46 11.67 39.61
CA LEU A 13 42.13 12.55 38.62
C LEU A 13 42.64 11.64 37.45
N PHE A 14 41.97 11.67 36.28
CA PHE A 14 42.46 11.04 35.07
C PHE A 14 43.06 12.07 34.11
N LEU A 15 44.35 11.90 33.83
CA LEU A 15 45.15 12.65 32.88
C LEU A 15 44.65 12.41 31.45
N PHE A 16 44.44 13.49 30.75
CA PHE A 16 44.00 13.54 29.35
C PHE A 16 45.21 13.21 28.44
N ASN A 17 45.15 12.10 27.72
CA ASN A 17 45.99 11.88 26.55
C ASN A 17 45.16 12.18 25.29
N ALA A 18 45.44 13.30 24.66
CA ALA A 18 44.87 13.69 23.38
C ALA A 18 45.64 12.94 22.25
N SER A 19 45.07 11.85 21.76
CA SER A 19 45.46 11.24 20.49
C SER A 19 44.57 11.76 19.39
N VAL A 20 45.10 12.67 18.60
CA VAL A 20 44.49 13.14 17.35
C VAL A 20 44.60 12.04 16.32
N PHE A 21 43.54 11.22 16.17
CA PHE A 21 43.36 10.35 15.00
C PHE A 21 42.56 11.12 13.95
N GLY A 22 43.26 11.48 12.86
CA GLY A 22 42.65 12.02 11.66
C GLY A 22 41.65 11.00 11.10
N GLN A 23 40.36 11.28 11.20
CA GLN A 23 39.33 10.55 10.49
C GLN A 23 39.31 10.98 9.02
N GLN A 24 39.93 10.18 8.16
CA GLN A 24 39.66 10.24 6.73
C GLN A 24 38.19 9.84 6.52
N ALA A 25 37.40 10.82 6.03
CA ALA A 25 36.06 10.57 5.55
C ALA A 25 36.14 9.65 4.33
N VAL A 26 35.78 8.38 4.52
CA VAL A 26 35.49 7.46 3.42
C VAL A 26 34.19 7.95 2.79
N PRO A 27 34.13 8.24 1.47
CA PRO A 27 32.86 8.50 0.82
C PRO A 27 32.01 7.24 0.97
N GLY A 28 30.94 7.33 1.76
CA GLY A 28 29.97 6.25 1.92
C GLY A 28 29.38 5.94 0.56
N THR A 29 29.72 4.78 0.03
CA THR A 29 28.97 4.15 -1.05
C THR A 29 27.58 3.91 -0.50
N VAL A 30 26.65 4.78 -0.85
CA VAL A 30 25.22 4.54 -0.65
C VAL A 30 24.92 3.32 -1.51
N ALA A 31 24.73 2.17 -0.87
CA ALA A 31 24.20 1.01 -1.56
C ALA A 31 22.88 1.44 -2.20
N PRO A 32 22.66 1.14 -3.50
CA PRO A 32 21.38 1.43 -4.10
C PRO A 32 20.32 0.68 -3.28
N ALA A 33 19.31 1.43 -2.82
CA ALA A 33 18.11 0.82 -2.29
C ALA A 33 17.68 -0.23 -3.32
N LYS A 34 17.49 -1.47 -2.90
CA LYS A 34 16.92 -2.50 -3.76
C LYS A 34 15.58 -1.93 -4.22
N GLU A 35 15.49 -1.54 -5.47
CA GLU A 35 14.22 -1.39 -6.17
C GLU A 35 13.60 -2.79 -6.08
N HIS A 36 12.57 -2.89 -5.24
CA HIS A 36 11.73 -4.07 -5.25
C HIS A 36 10.98 -4.01 -6.57
N ASP A 37 11.26 -4.96 -7.45
CA ASP A 37 10.55 -5.16 -8.71
C ASP A 37 9.14 -5.65 -8.33
N HIS A 38 8.27 -4.69 -8.00
CA HIS A 38 6.88 -4.97 -7.67
C HIS A 38 6.16 -5.28 -8.97
N ALA A 39 5.48 -6.40 -9.02
CA ALA A 39 4.59 -6.68 -10.12
C ALA A 39 3.61 -5.50 -10.26
N GLU A 40 3.53 -4.89 -11.43
CA GLU A 40 2.64 -3.75 -11.67
C GLU A 40 1.16 -4.17 -11.56
N HIS A 41 0.86 -5.45 -11.81
CA HIS A 41 -0.49 -6.01 -11.84
C HIS A 41 -0.63 -7.25 -10.95
N GLY A 42 -1.82 -7.40 -10.38
CA GLY A 42 -2.20 -8.54 -9.56
C GLY A 42 -2.70 -9.75 -10.36
N PRO A 43 -3.14 -10.81 -9.66
CA PRO A 43 -3.65 -12.05 -10.27
C PRO A 43 -4.84 -11.87 -11.22
N HIS A 44 -5.61 -10.79 -11.09
CA HIS A 44 -6.77 -10.46 -11.93
C HIS A 44 -6.46 -9.38 -12.95
N ASN A 45 -5.17 -9.09 -13.17
CA ASN A 45 -4.68 -8.04 -14.08
C ASN A 45 -5.16 -6.63 -13.69
N GLY A 46 -5.40 -6.41 -12.40
CA GLY A 46 -5.70 -5.10 -11.82
C GLY A 46 -4.45 -4.41 -11.26
N ASP A 47 -4.56 -3.11 -11.02
CA ASP A 47 -3.47 -2.30 -10.48
C ASP A 47 -3.22 -2.65 -9.02
N LEU A 48 -1.96 -2.84 -8.62
CA LEU A 48 -1.59 -3.14 -7.25
C LEU A 48 -1.34 -1.86 -6.46
N VAL A 49 -1.94 -1.81 -5.26
CA VAL A 49 -1.75 -0.73 -4.30
C VAL A 49 -1.27 -1.30 -2.98
N GLU A 50 -0.15 -0.80 -2.48
CA GLU A 50 0.42 -1.22 -1.20
C GLU A 50 -0.44 -0.77 -0.02
N ILE A 51 -0.65 -1.67 0.93
CA ILE A 51 -1.34 -1.39 2.19
C ILE A 51 -0.36 -1.50 3.35
N GLY A 52 -0.21 -0.40 4.08
CA GLY A 52 0.76 -0.30 5.17
C GLY A 52 2.18 -0.09 4.64
N LYS A 53 3.13 -0.76 5.23
CA LYS A 53 4.53 -0.80 4.75
C LYS A 53 4.75 -2.17 4.11
N GLU A 54 4.12 -2.39 2.96
CA GLU A 54 4.13 -3.70 2.26
C GLU A 54 3.60 -4.87 3.12
N GLU A 55 2.70 -4.57 4.08
CA GLU A 55 2.10 -5.63 4.91
C GLU A 55 1.05 -6.42 4.12
N TYR A 56 0.36 -5.75 3.20
CA TYR A 56 -0.67 -6.30 2.31
C TYR A 56 -0.71 -5.52 1.01
N HIS A 57 -1.45 -6.04 0.03
CA HIS A 57 -1.77 -5.35 -1.22
C HIS A 57 -3.28 -5.33 -1.45
N ALA A 58 -3.74 -4.32 -2.16
CA ALA A 58 -5.06 -4.30 -2.77
C ALA A 58 -4.88 -4.33 -4.28
N GLU A 59 -5.51 -5.28 -4.95
CA GLU A 59 -5.62 -5.28 -6.40
C GLU A 59 -6.93 -4.60 -6.78
N ILE A 60 -6.83 -3.56 -7.59
CA ILE A 60 -7.94 -2.74 -8.05
C ILE A 60 -8.27 -3.14 -9.48
N VAL A 61 -9.43 -3.74 -9.69
CA VAL A 61 -9.92 -4.10 -11.02
C VAL A 61 -11.09 -3.20 -11.39
N VAL A 62 -10.97 -2.49 -12.52
CA VAL A 62 -12.00 -1.58 -13.04
C VAL A 62 -12.57 -2.17 -14.32
N ASP A 63 -13.90 -2.35 -14.37
CA ASP A 63 -14.65 -2.71 -15.56
C ASP A 63 -15.42 -1.47 -16.04
N GLU A 64 -14.87 -0.79 -17.02
CA GLU A 64 -15.44 0.43 -17.59
C GLU A 64 -16.81 0.19 -18.24
N ALA A 65 -16.98 -0.96 -18.88
CA ALA A 65 -18.22 -1.28 -19.57
C ALA A 65 -19.39 -1.50 -18.60
N LYS A 66 -19.10 -2.11 -17.44
CA LYS A 66 -20.07 -2.37 -16.39
C LYS A 66 -20.10 -1.25 -15.33
N LYS A 67 -19.23 -0.26 -15.45
CA LYS A 67 -19.06 0.79 -14.44
C LYS A 67 -18.87 0.20 -13.04
N GLN A 68 -18.02 -0.80 -12.94
CA GLN A 68 -17.80 -1.58 -11.72
C GLN A 68 -16.34 -1.51 -11.29
N MET A 69 -16.13 -1.38 -9.99
CA MET A 69 -14.84 -1.53 -9.35
C MET A 69 -14.87 -2.76 -8.43
N VAL A 70 -13.84 -3.58 -8.50
CA VAL A 70 -13.60 -4.71 -7.61
C VAL A 70 -12.24 -4.56 -6.96
N VAL A 71 -12.17 -4.84 -5.67
CA VAL A 71 -10.93 -4.82 -4.88
C VAL A 71 -10.70 -6.21 -4.32
N TYR A 72 -9.54 -6.78 -4.58
CA TYR A 72 -9.07 -8.01 -3.94
C TYR A 72 -7.99 -7.66 -2.91
N LEU A 73 -8.10 -8.23 -1.72
CA LEU A 73 -7.08 -8.08 -0.69
C LEU A 73 -6.11 -9.25 -0.77
N LEU A 74 -4.84 -8.94 -0.87
CA LEU A 74 -3.76 -9.90 -1.09
C LEU A 74 -2.72 -9.79 0.04
N ASP A 75 -2.01 -10.88 0.27
CA ASP A 75 -0.86 -10.90 1.16
C ASP A 75 0.31 -10.07 0.58
N LYS A 76 1.37 -9.97 1.36
CA LYS A 76 2.53 -9.16 0.98
C LYS A 76 3.26 -9.73 -0.25
N GLU A 77 3.19 -11.02 -0.50
CA GLU A 77 3.79 -11.71 -1.64
C GLU A 77 2.89 -11.71 -2.89
N VAL A 78 1.67 -11.12 -2.81
CA VAL A 78 0.66 -11.10 -3.90
C VAL A 78 0.27 -12.52 -4.37
N LYS A 79 0.38 -13.51 -3.49
CA LYS A 79 0.12 -14.92 -3.81
C LYS A 79 -1.13 -15.48 -3.14
N GLY A 80 -1.51 -14.92 -2.00
CA GLY A 80 -2.63 -15.38 -1.20
C GLY A 80 -3.65 -14.28 -0.95
N TYR A 81 -4.91 -14.71 -0.76
CA TYR A 81 -5.98 -13.78 -0.41
C TYR A 81 -6.04 -13.53 1.10
N VAL A 82 -6.34 -12.29 1.46
CA VAL A 82 -6.51 -11.86 2.86
C VAL A 82 -7.98 -11.54 3.12
N ALA A 83 -8.70 -12.49 3.69
CA ALA A 83 -10.11 -12.28 4.03
C ALA A 83 -10.25 -11.50 5.34
N ILE A 84 -11.17 -10.54 5.38
CA ILE A 84 -11.48 -9.71 6.55
C ILE A 84 -12.94 -9.83 6.95
N ASP A 85 -13.20 -9.69 8.23
CA ASP A 85 -14.54 -9.62 8.81
C ASP A 85 -15.09 -8.19 8.66
N SER A 86 -15.53 -7.88 7.44
CA SER A 86 -16.15 -6.59 7.15
C SER A 86 -17.20 -6.75 6.05
N PRO A 87 -18.40 -6.18 6.20
CA PRO A 87 -19.43 -6.22 5.17
C PRO A 87 -19.13 -5.30 3.98
N PHE A 88 -18.16 -4.40 4.10
CA PHE A 88 -17.72 -3.48 3.04
C PHE A 88 -16.34 -2.91 3.33
N VAL A 89 -15.67 -2.45 2.29
CA VAL A 89 -14.58 -1.47 2.35
C VAL A 89 -15.07 -0.15 1.72
N ALA A 90 -14.39 0.95 1.96
CA ALA A 90 -14.86 2.25 1.49
C ALA A 90 -13.84 2.92 0.59
N VAL A 91 -14.31 3.58 -0.48
CA VAL A 91 -13.52 4.53 -1.26
C VAL A 91 -13.97 5.93 -0.89
N ASN A 92 -13.06 6.73 -0.36
CA ASN A 92 -13.26 8.13 -0.05
C ASN A 92 -12.63 8.97 -1.17
N LEU A 93 -13.39 9.91 -1.73
CA LEU A 93 -12.95 10.72 -2.87
C LEU A 93 -13.66 12.07 -2.89
N LEU A 94 -13.23 12.96 -3.79
CA LEU A 94 -13.89 14.24 -4.04
C LEU A 94 -14.67 14.19 -5.35
N ILE A 95 -15.97 14.46 -5.30
CA ILE A 95 -16.81 14.68 -6.48
C ILE A 95 -17.25 16.14 -6.51
N SER A 96 -16.85 16.87 -7.55
CA SER A 96 -17.09 18.31 -7.66
C SER A 96 -16.62 19.10 -6.42
N GLY A 97 -15.47 18.68 -5.84
CA GLY A 97 -14.88 19.29 -4.66
C GLY A 97 -15.56 18.93 -3.32
N LYS A 98 -16.57 18.06 -3.33
CA LYS A 98 -17.28 17.60 -2.12
C LYS A 98 -16.80 16.21 -1.73
N PRO A 99 -16.57 15.95 -0.44
CA PRO A 99 -16.19 14.61 0.03
C PRO A 99 -17.35 13.63 -0.11
N VAL A 100 -17.08 12.50 -0.74
CA VAL A 100 -18.02 11.40 -0.95
C VAL A 100 -17.37 10.10 -0.49
N GLN A 101 -18.16 9.21 0.09
CA GLN A 101 -17.74 7.87 0.45
C GLN A 101 -18.60 6.83 -0.29
N ILE A 102 -17.96 5.99 -1.08
CA ILE A 102 -18.61 4.89 -1.80
C ILE A 102 -18.20 3.57 -1.13
N LYS A 103 -19.21 2.74 -0.79
CA LYS A 103 -19.00 1.45 -0.13
C LYS A 103 -18.94 0.34 -1.17
N LEU A 104 -17.84 -0.38 -1.21
CA LEU A 104 -17.69 -1.63 -1.95
C LEU A 104 -18.14 -2.78 -1.04
N LYS A 105 -19.20 -3.47 -1.41
CA LYS A 105 -19.79 -4.55 -0.61
C LYS A 105 -18.93 -5.81 -0.70
N ALA A 106 -18.90 -6.56 0.38
CA ALA A 106 -18.27 -7.87 0.42
C ALA A 106 -18.87 -8.81 -0.63
N ALA A 107 -17.99 -9.46 -1.38
CA ALA A 107 -18.30 -10.48 -2.40
C ALA A 107 -17.39 -11.70 -2.14
N PRO A 108 -17.69 -12.52 -1.09
CA PRO A 108 -16.80 -13.58 -0.65
C PRO A 108 -16.47 -14.55 -1.78
N GLN A 109 -15.20 -14.92 -1.86
CA GLN A 109 -14.73 -15.95 -2.78
C GLN A 109 -14.96 -17.35 -2.20
N ALA A 110 -14.89 -18.39 -3.04
CA ALA A 110 -15.07 -19.78 -2.61
C ALA A 110 -14.04 -20.24 -1.56
N VAL A 111 -12.88 -19.57 -1.50
CA VAL A 111 -11.81 -19.85 -0.53
C VAL A 111 -11.98 -19.11 0.79
N ASP A 112 -12.88 -18.14 0.86
CA ASP A 112 -13.12 -17.35 2.06
C ASP A 112 -13.89 -18.13 3.11
N GLN A 113 -13.54 -17.96 4.37
CA GLN A 113 -14.31 -18.53 5.48
C GLN A 113 -15.65 -17.79 5.61
N LYS A 114 -16.67 -18.50 6.11
CA LYS A 114 -17.99 -17.92 6.34
C LYS A 114 -17.89 -16.68 7.24
N GLY A 115 -18.47 -15.56 6.78
CA GLY A 115 -18.44 -14.29 7.49
C GLY A 115 -17.22 -13.39 7.16
N PHE A 116 -16.29 -13.90 6.34
CA PHE A 116 -15.12 -13.13 5.89
C PHE A 116 -15.20 -12.91 4.38
N SER A 117 -14.51 -11.90 3.88
CA SER A 117 -14.36 -11.62 2.45
C SER A 117 -12.98 -11.09 2.13
N SER A 118 -12.39 -11.62 1.09
CA SER A 118 -11.16 -11.10 0.47
C SER A 118 -11.43 -10.25 -0.77
N CYS A 119 -12.69 -10.19 -1.22
CA CYS A 119 -13.11 -9.48 -2.41
C CYS A 119 -14.27 -8.52 -2.08
N PHE A 120 -14.24 -7.31 -2.65
CA PHE A 120 -15.23 -6.27 -2.42
C PHE A 120 -15.53 -5.54 -3.73
N GLY A 121 -16.81 -5.23 -3.99
CA GLY A 121 -17.16 -4.59 -5.26
C GLY A 121 -18.35 -3.65 -5.16
N ALA A 122 -18.39 -2.70 -6.10
CA ALA A 122 -19.53 -1.84 -6.34
C ALA A 122 -19.65 -1.50 -7.82
N ALA A 123 -20.89 -1.47 -8.32
CA ALA A 123 -21.22 -0.81 -9.58
C ALA A 123 -21.60 0.65 -9.25
N SER A 124 -20.80 1.60 -9.70
CA SER A 124 -20.99 3.03 -9.47
C SER A 124 -20.37 3.83 -10.60
N PRO A 125 -21.19 4.34 -11.53
CA PRO A 125 -20.71 5.25 -12.57
C PRO A 125 -19.94 6.45 -12.01
N GLU A 126 -20.43 7.02 -10.91
CA GLU A 126 -19.81 8.16 -10.24
C GLU A 126 -18.41 7.87 -9.73
N LEU A 127 -18.17 6.64 -9.20
CA LEU A 127 -16.85 6.22 -8.76
C LEU A 127 -15.91 6.10 -9.95
N ILE A 128 -16.34 5.41 -11.00
CA ILE A 128 -15.51 5.16 -12.18
C ILE A 128 -15.16 6.49 -12.86
N ASP A 129 -16.14 7.36 -13.08
CA ASP A 129 -15.90 8.69 -13.66
C ASP A 129 -14.95 9.53 -12.78
N ALA A 130 -15.01 9.38 -11.45
CA ALA A 130 -14.12 10.07 -10.54
C ALA A 130 -12.69 9.51 -10.55
N LEU A 131 -12.47 8.21 -10.82
CA LEU A 131 -11.12 7.64 -10.96
C LEU A 131 -10.35 8.29 -12.11
N HIS A 132 -11.03 8.73 -13.18
CA HIS A 132 -10.41 9.45 -14.30
C HIS A 132 -10.12 10.93 -14.01
N ASN A 133 -10.56 11.45 -12.87
CA ASN A 133 -10.36 12.84 -12.50
C ASN A 133 -9.22 12.96 -11.47
N PRO A 134 -8.07 13.55 -11.82
CA PRO A 134 -6.94 13.66 -10.89
C PRO A 134 -7.24 14.49 -9.63
N LYS A 135 -8.31 15.31 -9.66
CA LYS A 135 -8.75 16.11 -8.51
C LYS A 135 -9.63 15.34 -7.52
N SER A 136 -10.02 14.12 -7.84
CA SER A 136 -10.88 13.29 -6.97
C SER A 136 -10.15 12.69 -5.78
N GLU A 137 -8.82 12.51 -5.88
CA GLU A 137 -7.95 11.96 -4.83
C GLU A 137 -8.51 10.68 -4.17
N PRO A 138 -8.83 9.63 -4.92
CA PRO A 138 -9.49 8.47 -4.36
C PRO A 138 -8.57 7.73 -3.36
N LYS A 139 -9.14 7.35 -2.22
CA LYS A 139 -8.46 6.61 -1.15
C LYS A 139 -9.29 5.42 -0.72
N LEU A 140 -8.70 4.23 -0.77
CA LEU A 140 -9.29 3.02 -0.20
C LEU A 140 -9.10 3.04 1.32
N ALA A 141 -10.20 2.91 2.06
CA ALA A 141 -10.22 2.84 3.51
C ALA A 141 -10.77 1.49 3.96
N LEU A 142 -10.00 0.78 4.78
CA LEU A 142 -10.34 -0.56 5.24
C LEU A 142 -9.68 -0.86 6.59
N LYS A 143 -10.09 -1.97 7.22
CA LYS A 143 -9.54 -2.45 8.48
C LYS A 143 -9.13 -3.90 8.35
N ILE A 144 -7.85 -4.20 8.62
CA ILE A 144 -7.32 -5.57 8.65
C ILE A 144 -6.79 -5.84 10.05
N ARG A 145 -7.21 -6.94 10.69
CA ARG A 145 -6.74 -7.34 12.05
C ARG A 145 -6.74 -6.19 13.05
N ASN A 146 -7.83 -5.45 13.13
CA ASN A 146 -7.99 -4.29 14.03
C ASN A 146 -7.14 -3.04 13.70
N LYS A 147 -6.33 -3.04 12.65
CA LYS A 147 -5.56 -1.90 12.18
C LYS A 147 -6.27 -1.24 10.99
N SER A 148 -6.52 0.07 11.09
CA SER A 148 -7.14 0.85 10.02
C SER A 148 -6.08 1.33 9.04
N TYR A 149 -6.40 1.26 7.74
CA TYR A 149 -5.57 1.71 6.65
C TYR A 149 -6.34 2.67 5.76
N SER A 150 -5.63 3.63 5.19
CA SER A 150 -6.14 4.51 4.16
C SER A 150 -5.03 4.69 3.12
N VAL A 151 -5.25 4.17 1.92
CA VAL A 151 -4.25 4.14 0.86
C VAL A 151 -4.76 4.85 -0.38
N LYS A 152 -3.91 5.60 -1.06
CA LYS A 152 -4.26 6.29 -2.30
C LYS A 152 -4.43 5.25 -3.41
N ILE A 153 -5.50 5.37 -4.18
CA ILE A 153 -5.68 4.60 -5.41
C ILE A 153 -5.01 5.42 -6.52
N ALA A 154 -3.92 4.89 -7.10
CA ALA A 154 -3.38 5.38 -8.35
C ALA A 154 -4.00 4.54 -9.47
N HIS A 155 -4.60 5.18 -10.45
CA HIS A 155 -5.09 4.53 -11.65
C HIS A 155 -4.39 5.20 -12.82
N ASP A 156 -3.35 4.55 -13.33
CA ASP A 156 -2.60 5.03 -14.47
C ASP A 156 -3.32 4.61 -15.76
N HIS A 157 -3.74 5.57 -16.54
CA HIS A 157 -4.41 5.37 -17.82
C HIS A 157 -3.46 5.11 -19.00
N ASP A 158 -2.16 4.93 -18.74
CA ASP A 158 -1.13 4.80 -19.79
C ASP A 158 -1.02 3.37 -20.38
N HIS A 159 -2.16 2.69 -20.60
CA HIS A 159 -2.18 1.51 -21.48
C HIS A 159 -2.38 1.88 -22.95
N ALA A 160 -1.96 3.09 -23.36
CA ALA A 160 -1.91 3.48 -24.76
C ALA A 160 -0.73 2.78 -25.45
N GLY A 161 -1.00 1.61 -26.05
CA GLY A 161 -0.24 1.13 -27.20
C GLY A 161 0.99 0.29 -26.91
N HIS A 162 0.82 -0.94 -26.46
CA HIS A 162 1.75 -1.99 -26.90
C HIS A 162 1.44 -2.31 -28.37
N ASP A 163 2.03 -1.53 -29.27
CA ASP A 163 2.16 -1.90 -30.69
C ASP A 163 2.97 -3.20 -30.75
N HIS A 164 2.26 -4.33 -30.87
CA HIS A 164 2.90 -5.57 -31.28
C HIS A 164 3.37 -5.40 -32.72
N PRO A 165 4.69 -5.46 -33.02
CA PRO A 165 5.16 -5.44 -34.40
C PRO A 165 4.58 -6.65 -35.12
N ALA A 166 3.89 -6.40 -36.24
CA ALA A 166 3.30 -7.42 -37.07
C ALA A 166 4.39 -8.42 -37.54
N PRO A 167 4.10 -9.74 -37.59
CA PRO A 167 5.07 -10.74 -37.99
C PRO A 167 5.52 -10.48 -39.46
N ALA A 168 6.83 -10.35 -39.64
CA ALA A 168 7.45 -10.15 -40.96
C ALA A 168 7.07 -11.31 -41.89
N LYS A 169 6.39 -10.99 -43.00
CA LYS A 169 6.13 -11.95 -44.09
C LYS A 169 7.47 -12.35 -44.72
N LYS A 170 7.87 -13.60 -44.51
CA LYS A 170 8.98 -14.21 -45.29
C LYS A 170 8.55 -14.33 -46.74
N LYS A 171 9.35 -13.74 -47.66
CA LYS A 171 9.34 -14.05 -49.09
C LYS A 171 10.07 -15.35 -49.31
#